data_b798a13fd1105d518528241b27ec9072
#
_entry.id   b798a13fd1105d518528241b27ec9072
#
_cell.length_a   1.000
_cell.length_b   1.000
_cell.length_c   1.000
_cell.angle_alpha   90.00
_cell.angle_beta   90.00
_cell.angle_gamma   90.00
#
_symmetry.space_group_name_H-M   'P 1'
#
loop_
_entity.id
_entity.type
_entity.pdbx_description
1 polymer ?
#
loop_
_entity_poly.entity_id
_entity_poly.type
_entity_poly.pdbx_seq_one_letter_code
_entity_poly.pdbx_strand_id
1 'polypeptide(L)'
;MAKRKKYRNEVRRILIVTLAAILLIASNVFFVTIGKVHLRSGTDLSIYADSANTVTETSLALRGFIYDRNGQVIAQDNRTYDIVCVLSSARQSIEGQISYVKDKEGTAKVLSEILKIDYDKIMGYLSQDIYQTELGVGGRRLSQATKDLIESYKLPGIEFTDSIK
;
A
#
# COMPACT_ATOMS: atom_id res chain seq x y z
N MET A 1 -49.28 -45.12 16.14
CA MET A 1 -49.31 -44.11 15.05
C MET A 1 -49.14 -42.64 15.56
N ALA A 2 -49.66 -42.26 16.71
CA ALA A 2 -49.61 -40.89 17.26
C ALA A 2 -48.18 -40.32 17.52
N LYS A 3 -47.25 -41.15 18.03
CA LYS A 3 -45.85 -40.72 18.31
C LYS A 3 -45.08 -40.30 17.04
N ARG A 4 -45.27 -41.01 15.91
CA ARG A 4 -44.63 -40.64 14.62
C ARG A 4 -45.17 -39.33 14.04
N LYS A 5 -46.44 -39.04 14.24
CA LYS A 5 -47.09 -37.80 13.78
C LYS A 5 -46.58 -36.59 14.59
N LYS A 6 -46.39 -36.73 15.92
CA LYS A 6 -45.86 -35.70 16.79
C LYS A 6 -44.41 -35.38 16.44
N TYR A 7 -43.54 -36.38 16.28
CA TYR A 7 -42.14 -36.20 15.89
C TYR A 7 -41.98 -35.45 14.54
N ARG A 8 -42.80 -35.86 13.54
CA ARG A 8 -42.82 -35.21 12.24
C ARG A 8 -43.21 -33.72 12.32
N ASN A 9 -44.12 -33.35 13.19
CA ASN A 9 -44.53 -31.96 13.39
C ASN A 9 -43.45 -31.15 14.10
N GLU A 10 -42.72 -31.71 15.06
CA GLU A 10 -41.60 -31.04 15.71
C GLU A 10 -40.42 -30.81 14.72
N VAL A 11 -40.08 -31.83 13.95
CA VAL A 11 -39.05 -31.69 12.90
C VAL A 11 -39.45 -30.58 11.89
N ARG A 12 -40.73 -30.61 11.47
CA ARG A 12 -41.25 -29.56 10.55
C ARG A 12 -41.16 -28.14 11.14
N ARG A 13 -41.46 -27.98 12.44
CA ARG A 13 -41.34 -26.68 13.13
C ARG A 13 -39.90 -26.25 13.19
N ILE A 14 -38.96 -27.09 13.57
CA ILE A 14 -37.54 -26.79 13.59
C ILE A 14 -37.06 -26.36 12.20
N LEU A 15 -37.46 -27.12 11.16
CA LEU A 15 -37.09 -26.81 9.78
C LEU A 15 -37.65 -25.49 9.29
N ILE A 16 -38.87 -25.09 9.69
CA ILE A 16 -39.44 -23.77 9.37
C ILE A 16 -38.69 -22.66 10.08
N VAL A 17 -38.34 -22.84 11.38
CA VAL A 17 -37.59 -21.82 12.15
C VAL A 17 -36.19 -21.64 11.59
N THR A 18 -35.49 -22.71 11.25
CA THR A 18 -34.15 -22.62 10.63
C THR A 18 -34.22 -21.95 9.26
N LEU A 19 -35.21 -22.28 8.45
CA LEU A 19 -35.40 -21.66 7.14
C LEU A 19 -35.68 -20.14 7.29
N ALA A 20 -36.53 -19.75 8.24
CA ALA A 20 -36.82 -18.35 8.53
C ALA A 20 -35.57 -17.59 8.99
N ALA A 21 -34.74 -18.20 9.84
CA ALA A 21 -33.48 -17.62 10.28
C ALA A 21 -32.50 -17.41 9.10
N ILE A 22 -32.38 -18.39 8.21
CA ILE A 22 -31.54 -18.27 7.02
C ILE A 22 -32.05 -17.16 6.10
N LEU A 23 -33.35 -17.04 5.90
CA LEU A 23 -33.95 -15.98 5.08
C LEU A 23 -33.70 -14.59 5.67
N LEU A 24 -33.76 -14.46 7.00
CA LEU A 24 -33.44 -13.20 7.69
C LEU A 24 -31.97 -12.78 7.48
N ILE A 25 -31.04 -13.74 7.61
CA ILE A 25 -29.62 -13.49 7.39
C ILE A 25 -29.36 -13.13 5.92
N ALA A 26 -29.92 -13.91 4.99
CA ALA A 26 -29.79 -13.65 3.55
C ALA A 26 -30.34 -12.28 3.15
N SER A 27 -31.50 -11.90 3.72
CA SER A 27 -32.08 -10.57 3.52
C SER A 27 -31.16 -9.46 4.02
N ASN A 28 -30.56 -9.61 5.21
CA ASN A 28 -29.62 -8.65 5.75
C ASN A 28 -28.39 -8.48 4.86
N VAL A 29 -27.79 -9.61 4.42
CA VAL A 29 -26.64 -9.60 3.50
C VAL A 29 -27.00 -8.92 2.18
N PHE A 30 -28.18 -9.24 1.64
CA PHE A 30 -28.68 -8.62 0.40
C PHE A 30 -28.79 -7.09 0.53
N PHE A 31 -29.36 -6.58 1.61
CA PHE A 31 -29.48 -5.15 1.85
C PHE A 31 -28.14 -4.46 2.04
N VAL A 32 -27.18 -5.10 2.72
CA VAL A 32 -25.81 -4.54 2.88
C VAL A 32 -25.07 -4.53 1.55
N THR A 33 -25.16 -5.61 0.77
CA THR A 33 -24.36 -5.77 -0.46
C THR A 33 -24.93 -4.92 -1.62
N ILE A 34 -26.24 -4.93 -1.81
CA ILE A 34 -26.87 -4.25 -2.94
C ILE A 34 -27.36 -2.85 -2.55
N GLY A 35 -28.01 -2.73 -1.38
CA GLY A 35 -28.54 -1.48 -0.88
C GLY A 35 -27.48 -0.54 -0.33
N LYS A 36 -26.27 -1.05 -0.05
CA LYS A 36 -25.17 -0.30 0.58
C LYS A 36 -25.56 0.43 1.88
N VAL A 37 -26.61 -0.06 2.54
CA VAL A 37 -27.17 0.52 3.76
C VAL A 37 -27.11 -0.51 4.88
N HIS A 38 -26.62 -0.10 6.04
CA HIS A 38 -26.63 -0.94 7.23
C HIS A 38 -28.02 -0.88 7.89
N LEU A 39 -28.78 -1.99 7.88
CA LEU A 39 -30.18 -2.06 8.28
C LEU A 39 -30.45 -1.54 9.71
N ARG A 40 -29.50 -1.72 10.62
CA ARG A 40 -29.65 -1.37 12.04
C ARG A 40 -29.32 0.10 12.33
N SER A 41 -28.36 0.68 11.64
CA SER A 41 -27.91 2.07 11.86
C SER A 41 -28.42 3.04 10.81
N GLY A 42 -28.98 2.55 9.70
CA GLY A 42 -29.38 3.40 8.56
C GLY A 42 -28.20 4.09 7.85
N THR A 43 -26.97 3.71 8.18
CA THR A 43 -25.78 4.37 7.65
C THR A 43 -25.52 3.92 6.22
N ASP A 44 -25.28 4.89 5.32
CA ASP A 44 -24.83 4.62 3.96
C ASP A 44 -23.36 4.16 3.98
N LEU A 45 -23.12 2.95 3.49
CA LEU A 45 -21.79 2.34 3.45
C LEU A 45 -21.01 2.73 2.19
N SER A 46 -21.62 3.41 1.22
CA SER A 46 -20.95 3.83 -0.01
C SER A 46 -19.81 4.82 0.28
N ILE A 47 -20.01 5.71 1.25
CA ILE A 47 -19.02 6.71 1.67
C ILE A 47 -17.71 6.02 2.16
N TYR A 48 -17.85 4.92 2.90
CA TYR A 48 -16.70 4.17 3.38
C TYR A 48 -16.02 3.37 2.27
N ALA A 49 -16.78 2.82 1.33
CA ALA A 49 -16.23 2.12 0.17
C ALA A 49 -15.46 3.07 -0.75
N ASP A 50 -15.99 4.26 -1.00
CA ASP A 50 -15.32 5.27 -1.84
C ASP A 50 -14.05 5.80 -1.16
N SER A 51 -14.09 6.08 0.14
CA SER A 51 -12.90 6.53 0.89
C SER A 51 -11.82 5.46 1.02
N ALA A 52 -12.18 4.18 1.10
CA ALA A 52 -11.22 3.09 1.16
C ALA A 52 -10.54 2.78 -0.19
N ASN A 53 -11.23 3.09 -1.31
CA ASN A 53 -10.72 2.84 -2.65
C ASN A 53 -10.11 4.09 -3.30
N THR A 54 -10.26 5.28 -2.70
CA THR A 54 -9.71 6.52 -3.24
C THR A 54 -8.42 6.85 -2.52
N VAL A 55 -7.29 6.61 -3.17
CA VAL A 55 -5.99 7.13 -2.73
C VAL A 55 -5.86 8.53 -3.33
N THR A 56 -5.91 9.56 -2.49
CA THR A 56 -5.64 10.94 -2.93
C THR A 56 -4.13 11.13 -2.96
N GLU A 57 -3.55 11.03 -4.13
CA GLU A 57 -2.15 11.37 -4.35
C GLU A 57 -2.03 12.86 -4.63
N THR A 58 -1.41 13.60 -3.72
CA THR A 58 -1.13 15.02 -3.91
C THR A 58 0.14 15.17 -4.72
N SER A 59 -0.01 15.36 -6.04
CA SER A 59 1.12 15.73 -6.90
C SER A 59 1.33 17.24 -6.81
N LEU A 60 2.47 17.64 -6.27
CA LEU A 60 2.85 19.06 -6.25
C LEU A 60 3.26 19.48 -7.66
N ALA A 61 2.69 20.58 -8.14
CA ALA A 61 3.05 21.13 -9.43
C ALA A 61 4.50 21.65 -9.41
N LEU A 62 5.25 21.35 -10.47
CA LEU A 62 6.58 21.94 -10.66
C LEU A 62 6.45 23.46 -10.83
N ARG A 63 7.39 24.20 -10.25
CA ARG A 63 7.50 25.63 -10.46
C ARG A 63 7.93 25.91 -11.89
N GLY A 64 7.54 27.06 -12.45
CA GLY A 64 7.96 27.48 -13.77
C GLY A 64 9.46 27.80 -13.84
N PHE A 65 10.00 27.78 -15.04
CA PHE A 65 11.36 28.20 -15.30
C PHE A 65 11.49 29.72 -15.16
N ILE A 66 12.62 30.19 -14.63
CA ILE A 66 12.99 31.61 -14.63
C ILE A 66 14.04 31.81 -15.72
N TYR A 67 13.76 32.71 -16.64
CA TYR A 67 14.65 33.03 -17.77
C TYR A 67 15.30 34.41 -17.60
N ASP A 68 16.47 34.54 -18.17
CA ASP A 68 17.10 35.89 -18.33
C ASP A 68 16.49 36.59 -19.55
N ARG A 69 16.95 37.84 -19.79
CA ARG A 69 16.51 38.64 -20.95
C ARG A 69 16.87 38.04 -22.31
N ASN A 70 17.80 37.10 -22.34
CA ASN A 70 18.24 36.39 -23.57
C ASN A 70 17.54 35.07 -23.76
N GLY A 71 16.59 34.66 -22.86
CA GLY A 71 15.88 33.40 -22.89
C GLY A 71 16.67 32.22 -22.29
N GLN A 72 17.78 32.49 -21.59
CA GLN A 72 18.53 31.45 -20.91
C GLN A 72 17.90 31.14 -19.54
N VAL A 73 17.83 29.86 -19.20
CA VAL A 73 17.26 29.39 -17.91
C VAL A 73 18.22 29.77 -16.80
N ILE A 74 17.78 30.66 -15.89
CA ILE A 74 18.50 31.04 -14.68
C ILE A 74 18.19 30.11 -13.52
N ALA A 75 16.92 29.69 -13.39
CA ALA A 75 16.47 28.76 -12.36
C ALA A 75 15.36 27.88 -12.87
N GLN A 76 15.42 26.62 -12.47
CA GLN A 76 14.38 25.62 -12.75
C GLN A 76 14.18 24.74 -11.52
N ASP A 77 12.99 24.22 -11.39
CA ASP A 77 12.66 23.25 -10.35
C ASP A 77 13.14 21.87 -10.81
N ASN A 78 13.95 21.21 -9.99
CA ASN A 78 14.38 19.85 -10.27
C ASN A 78 13.65 18.87 -9.36
N ARG A 79 13.05 17.85 -9.95
CA ARG A 79 12.54 16.70 -9.18
C ARG A 79 13.71 16.00 -8.52
N THR A 80 13.56 15.74 -7.25
CA THR A 80 14.48 14.92 -6.47
C THR A 80 13.73 13.76 -5.84
N TYR A 81 14.45 12.74 -5.48
CA TYR A 81 13.87 11.49 -4.97
C TYR A 81 14.55 11.10 -3.68
N ASP A 82 13.76 10.65 -2.74
CA ASP A 82 14.26 10.08 -1.49
C ASP A 82 14.08 8.55 -1.56
N ILE A 83 15.12 7.82 -1.19
CA ILE A 83 15.12 6.35 -1.22
C ILE A 83 14.51 5.79 0.06
N VAL A 84 13.62 4.84 -0.10
CA VAL A 84 12.96 4.10 0.99
C VAL A 84 13.23 2.62 0.82
N CYS A 85 13.73 1.98 1.87
CA CYS A 85 14.00 0.55 1.90
C CYS A 85 12.91 -0.16 2.71
N VAL A 86 12.14 -1.04 2.09
CA VAL A 86 11.13 -1.86 2.74
C VAL A 86 11.78 -3.10 3.32
N LEU A 87 11.73 -3.28 4.64
CA LEU A 87 12.43 -4.35 5.35
C LEU A 87 11.50 -5.50 5.76
N SER A 88 10.21 -5.20 5.95
CA SER A 88 9.24 -6.18 6.44
C SER A 88 8.79 -7.15 5.35
N SER A 89 8.93 -8.45 5.62
CA SER A 89 8.36 -9.52 4.79
C SER A 89 6.84 -9.62 4.85
N ALA A 90 6.19 -8.90 5.78
CA ALA A 90 4.74 -8.83 5.89
C ALA A 90 4.08 -8.03 4.75
N ARG A 91 4.87 -7.29 3.95
CA ARG A 91 4.36 -6.62 2.77
C ARG A 91 3.89 -7.66 1.75
N GLN A 92 2.64 -7.54 1.33
CA GLN A 92 2.08 -8.43 0.32
C GLN A 92 2.86 -8.28 -0.99
N SER A 93 3.35 -9.40 -1.48
CA SER A 93 3.96 -9.50 -2.80
C SER A 93 2.87 -9.38 -3.87
N ILE A 94 3.04 -8.45 -4.80
CA ILE A 94 2.17 -8.34 -5.97
C ILE A 94 2.73 -9.29 -7.02
N GLU A 95 1.90 -10.20 -7.55
CA GLU A 95 2.25 -11.14 -8.62
C GLU A 95 3.47 -12.04 -8.34
N GLY A 96 3.72 -12.39 -7.06
CA GLY A 96 4.83 -13.28 -6.70
C GLY A 96 6.21 -12.60 -6.69
N GLN A 97 6.29 -11.29 -6.91
CA GLN A 97 7.55 -10.55 -6.79
C GLN A 97 7.83 -10.18 -5.33
N ILE A 98 9.08 -10.34 -4.91
CA ILE A 98 9.51 -9.97 -3.57
C ILE A 98 9.50 -8.44 -3.46
N SER A 99 8.70 -7.89 -2.54
CA SER A 99 8.52 -6.46 -2.34
C SER A 99 9.26 -5.91 -1.11
N TYR A 100 10.26 -6.65 -0.60
CA TYR A 100 11.09 -6.24 0.54
C TYR A 100 12.56 -6.61 0.30
N VAL A 101 13.47 -5.95 1.01
CA VAL A 101 14.92 -6.21 0.92
C VAL A 101 15.24 -7.57 1.55
N LYS A 102 15.35 -8.60 0.70
CA LYS A 102 15.70 -9.95 1.12
C LYS A 102 17.22 -10.11 1.27
N ASP A 103 17.97 -9.66 0.28
CA ASP A 103 19.44 -9.68 0.28
C ASP A 103 19.97 -8.32 0.77
N LYS A 104 20.18 -8.21 2.08
CA LYS A 104 20.65 -6.98 2.72
C LYS A 104 22.09 -6.65 2.34
N GLU A 105 22.95 -7.67 2.25
CA GLU A 105 24.37 -7.49 1.94
C GLU A 105 24.59 -7.04 0.50
N GLY A 106 23.98 -7.72 -0.46
CA GLY A 106 24.03 -7.33 -1.87
C GLY A 106 23.46 -5.94 -2.11
N THR A 107 22.31 -5.65 -1.50
CA THR A 107 21.68 -4.32 -1.58
C THR A 107 22.56 -3.23 -0.98
N ALA A 108 23.15 -3.47 0.21
CA ALA A 108 24.04 -2.50 0.86
C ALA A 108 25.30 -2.21 0.03
N LYS A 109 25.86 -3.23 -0.61
CA LYS A 109 27.04 -3.08 -1.47
C LYS A 109 26.75 -2.20 -2.68
N VAL A 110 25.66 -2.48 -3.40
CA VAL A 110 25.26 -1.68 -4.56
C VAL A 110 24.95 -0.24 -4.17
N LEU A 111 24.17 -0.05 -3.10
CA LEU A 111 23.81 1.29 -2.65
C LEU A 111 25.02 2.08 -2.12
N SER A 112 25.98 1.43 -1.45
CA SER A 112 27.21 2.08 -0.98
C SER A 112 28.06 2.59 -2.14
N GLU A 113 28.15 1.82 -3.21
CA GLU A 113 28.90 2.17 -4.40
C GLU A 113 28.29 3.35 -5.15
N ILE A 114 26.95 3.36 -5.32
CA ILE A 114 26.23 4.41 -6.07
C ILE A 114 26.10 5.69 -5.25
N LEU A 115 25.66 5.58 -3.99
CA LEU A 115 25.35 6.72 -3.12
C LEU A 115 26.60 7.30 -2.40
N LYS A 116 27.72 6.60 -2.49
CA LYS A 116 28.97 6.95 -1.75
C LYS A 116 28.76 7.05 -0.24
N ILE A 117 27.86 6.21 0.29
CA ILE A 117 27.61 6.06 1.73
C ILE A 117 28.43 4.85 2.21
N ASP A 118 28.93 4.93 3.43
CA ASP A 118 29.63 3.82 4.07
C ASP A 118 28.76 2.56 4.14
N TYR A 119 29.33 1.43 3.78
CA TYR A 119 28.65 0.13 3.75
C TYR A 119 28.07 -0.25 5.12
N ASP A 120 28.86 -0.09 6.19
CA ASP A 120 28.42 -0.46 7.55
C ASP A 120 27.24 0.40 8.00
N LYS A 121 27.22 1.66 7.57
CA LYS A 121 26.09 2.57 7.84
C LYS A 121 24.82 2.14 7.13
N ILE A 122 24.90 1.74 5.86
CA ILE A 122 23.74 1.21 5.13
C ILE A 122 23.28 -0.11 5.75
N MET A 123 24.20 -1.00 6.08
CA MET A 123 23.88 -2.25 6.78
C MET A 123 23.20 -2.00 8.11
N GLY A 124 23.61 -0.97 8.84
CA GLY A 124 22.94 -0.55 10.09
C GLY A 124 21.49 -0.15 9.86
N TYR A 125 21.18 0.55 8.76
CA TYR A 125 19.78 0.87 8.40
C TYR A 125 18.98 -0.37 7.97
N LEU A 126 19.56 -1.22 7.13
CA LEU A 126 18.88 -2.41 6.60
C LEU A 126 18.69 -3.52 7.64
N SER A 127 19.46 -3.51 8.74
CA SER A 127 19.38 -4.51 9.81
C SER A 127 18.31 -4.21 10.85
N GLN A 128 17.67 -3.05 10.80
CA GLN A 128 16.63 -2.68 11.76
C GLN A 128 15.40 -3.58 11.60
N ASP A 129 14.74 -3.86 12.72
CA ASP A 129 13.47 -4.62 12.75
C ASP A 129 12.28 -3.64 12.71
N ILE A 130 12.12 -2.98 11.57
CA ILE A 130 11.05 -2.03 11.29
C ILE A 130 10.44 -2.31 9.91
N TYR A 131 9.27 -1.76 9.65
CA TYR A 131 8.58 -1.99 8.40
C TYR A 131 9.37 -1.45 7.20
N GLN A 132 9.84 -0.20 7.28
CA GLN A 132 10.64 0.46 6.26
C GLN A 132 11.59 1.48 6.88
N THR A 133 12.66 1.82 6.19
CA THR A 133 13.66 2.79 6.62
C THR A 133 14.13 3.66 5.46
N GLU A 134 14.61 4.87 5.79
CA GLU A 134 15.32 5.74 4.87
C GLU A 134 16.83 5.67 5.14
N LEU A 135 17.66 5.91 4.13
CA LEU A 135 19.12 5.87 4.26
C LEU A 135 19.74 7.18 4.81
N GLY A 136 18.92 8.03 5.43
CA GLY A 136 19.37 9.30 5.97
C GLY A 136 19.77 10.32 4.89
N VAL A 137 20.70 11.20 5.21
CA VAL A 137 21.06 12.35 4.35
C VAL A 137 21.57 11.93 2.97
N GLY A 138 22.33 10.84 2.88
CA GLY A 138 22.90 10.36 1.61
C GLY A 138 21.89 9.69 0.68
N GLY A 139 20.73 9.26 1.22
CA GLY A 139 19.63 8.66 0.44
C GLY A 139 18.53 9.63 0.09
N ARG A 140 18.70 10.93 0.39
CA ARG A 140 17.71 11.97 0.13
C ARG A 140 18.13 12.88 -1.00
N ARG A 141 17.16 13.46 -1.68
CA ARG A 141 17.35 14.42 -2.78
C ARG A 141 18.22 13.90 -3.90
N LEU A 142 18.01 12.65 -4.25
CA LEU A 142 18.69 11.98 -5.36
C LEU A 142 18.23 12.58 -6.70
N SER A 143 19.15 12.65 -7.66
CA SER A 143 18.82 13.07 -9.01
C SER A 143 18.05 11.96 -9.75
N GLN A 144 17.32 12.31 -10.81
CA GLN A 144 16.67 11.34 -11.70
C GLN A 144 17.67 10.30 -12.21
N ALA A 145 18.88 10.73 -12.63
CA ALA A 145 19.90 9.82 -13.14
C ALA A 145 20.36 8.80 -12.07
N THR A 146 20.47 9.20 -10.80
CA THR A 146 20.82 8.30 -9.71
C THR A 146 19.69 7.32 -9.42
N LYS A 147 18.43 7.78 -9.46
CA LYS A 147 17.26 6.92 -9.34
C LYS A 147 17.24 5.86 -10.44
N ASP A 148 17.34 6.27 -11.71
CA ASP A 148 17.32 5.37 -12.86
C ASP A 148 18.47 4.34 -12.78
N LEU A 149 19.64 4.75 -12.31
CA LEU A 149 20.77 3.86 -12.11
C LEU A 149 20.45 2.79 -11.05
N ILE A 150 19.88 3.18 -9.91
CA ILE A 150 19.52 2.22 -8.85
C ILE A 150 18.40 1.27 -9.33
N GLU A 151 17.39 1.80 -10.03
CA GLU A 151 16.30 1.00 -10.60
C GLU A 151 16.81 -0.04 -11.62
N SER A 152 17.87 0.27 -12.35
CA SER A 152 18.47 -0.67 -13.30
C SER A 152 19.00 -1.95 -12.65
N TYR A 153 19.39 -1.89 -11.38
CA TYR A 153 19.82 -3.07 -10.60
C TYR A 153 18.65 -3.93 -10.12
N LYS A 154 17.40 -3.46 -10.26
CA LYS A 154 16.16 -4.17 -9.87
C LYS A 154 16.22 -4.75 -8.46
N LEU A 155 16.68 -3.96 -7.51
CA LEU A 155 16.79 -4.37 -6.11
C LEU A 155 15.40 -4.46 -5.49
N PRO A 156 14.98 -5.65 -4.99
CA PRO A 156 13.66 -5.81 -4.39
C PRO A 156 13.57 -5.02 -3.08
N GLY A 157 12.42 -4.36 -2.86
CA GLY A 157 12.17 -3.60 -1.64
C GLY A 157 12.81 -2.20 -1.61
N ILE A 158 13.38 -1.74 -2.71
CA ILE A 158 13.85 -0.35 -2.86
C ILE A 158 12.77 0.43 -3.59
N GLU A 159 12.33 1.53 -2.98
CA GLU A 159 11.32 2.44 -3.52
C GLU A 159 11.81 3.88 -3.46
N PHE A 160 11.19 4.72 -4.27
CA PHE A 160 11.51 6.14 -4.33
C PHE A 160 10.26 6.97 -4.05
N THR A 161 10.42 7.99 -3.21
CA THR A 161 9.38 8.98 -2.95
C THR A 161 9.80 10.31 -3.57
N ASP A 162 8.87 11.01 -4.20
CA ASP A 162 9.13 12.34 -4.76
C ASP A 162 9.46 13.32 -3.63
N SER A 163 10.60 13.97 -3.73
CA SER A 163 11.03 15.03 -2.84
C SER A 163 11.15 16.34 -3.65
N ILE A 164 10.37 17.34 -3.27
CA ILE A 164 10.38 18.66 -3.95
C ILE A 164 11.19 19.62 -3.10
N LYS A 165 12.10 20.33 -3.75
CA LYS A 165 12.93 21.35 -3.14
C LYS A 165 12.39 22.75 -3.45
#